data_09f3bd363b83f1ee550d0d1414eeb22c
#
_entry.id   09f3bd363b83f1ee550d0d1414eeb22c
#
_cell.length_a   1.000
_cell.length_b   1.000
_cell.length_c   1.000
_cell.angle_alpha   90.00
_cell.angle_beta   90.00
_cell.angle_gamma   90.00
#
_symmetry.space_group_name_H-M   'P 1'
#
loop_
_entity.id
_entity.type
_entity.pdbx_description
1 polymer ?
#
loop_
_entity_poly.entity_id
_entity_poly.type
_entity_poly.pdbx_seq_one_letter_code
_entity_poly.pdbx_strand_id
1 'polypeptide(L)'
;SNSTFIGIIVGSVAFAMMRLIDILYTWRVDTVLTNAAFSFVVRVVFFCFVSALFSFTSASLTLIEPTAAGAGVSYVVAELNGVSSPKAISLKSGIVKMIGTIFSVSSGLAVGPEGPLVHIGAIIGSAFARGASGRHQWRVMGDSDFRDIVSAGAAAGLASAFGSPIGGVLFSSEEASSFWSHDTTKRALLCSTLAVFVLAALNGSIGKPFGLLQLDFAEEEKHWELFELGPFLLLGILSGILGAMVTLAVSKLARYRLSSKFGRVSEATAVTFMICLTQ
;
A
#
# COMPACT_ATOMS: atom_id res chain seq x y z
N SER A 1 0.69 10.19 -23.97
CA SER A 1 2.01 10.03 -23.31
C SER A 1 1.95 8.83 -22.38
N ASN A 2 3.08 8.13 -22.21
CA ASN A 2 3.13 6.92 -21.37
C ASN A 2 2.66 7.23 -19.93
N SER A 3 2.96 8.40 -19.43
CA SER A 3 2.55 8.87 -18.08
C SER A 3 1.03 8.89 -17.90
N THR A 4 0.27 9.26 -18.93
CA THR A 4 -1.20 9.26 -18.89
C THR A 4 -1.77 7.85 -18.68
N PHE A 5 -1.26 6.88 -19.46
CA PHE A 5 -1.71 5.49 -19.35
C PHE A 5 -1.32 4.87 -18.00
N ILE A 6 -0.12 5.17 -17.50
CA ILE A 6 0.34 4.69 -16.18
C ILE A 6 -0.61 5.19 -15.09
N GLY A 7 -0.93 6.50 -15.06
CA GLY A 7 -1.86 7.05 -14.08
C GLY A 7 -3.24 6.39 -14.11
N ILE A 8 -3.81 6.22 -15.31
CA ILE A 8 -5.12 5.56 -15.48
C ILE A 8 -5.09 4.14 -14.96
N ILE A 9 -4.07 3.35 -15.32
CA ILE A 9 -3.98 1.94 -14.91
C ILE A 9 -3.73 1.82 -13.40
N VAL A 10 -2.84 2.64 -12.83
CA VAL A 10 -2.58 2.63 -11.39
C VAL A 10 -3.84 2.99 -10.61
N GLY A 11 -4.59 4.03 -11.03
CA GLY A 11 -5.85 4.41 -10.40
C GLY A 11 -6.91 3.31 -10.48
N SER A 12 -7.01 2.64 -11.65
CA SER A 12 -7.96 1.53 -11.83
C SER A 12 -7.59 0.30 -10.98
N VAL A 13 -6.31 -0.04 -10.88
CA VAL A 13 -5.81 -1.14 -10.05
C VAL A 13 -6.04 -0.82 -8.57
N ALA A 14 -5.76 0.41 -8.14
CA ALA A 14 -6.01 0.85 -6.77
C ALA A 14 -7.49 0.76 -6.42
N PHE A 15 -8.39 1.20 -7.31
CA PHE A 15 -9.83 1.06 -7.14
C PHE A 15 -10.24 -0.41 -6.98
N ALA A 16 -9.79 -1.28 -7.89
CA ALA A 16 -10.12 -2.70 -7.82
C ALA A 16 -9.65 -3.35 -6.52
N MET A 17 -8.41 -3.03 -6.08
CA MET A 17 -7.88 -3.52 -4.81
C MET A 17 -8.71 -3.06 -3.61
N MET A 18 -8.99 -1.76 -3.51
CA MET A 18 -9.75 -1.19 -2.40
C MET A 18 -11.17 -1.76 -2.33
N ARG A 19 -11.83 -1.89 -3.48
CA ARG A 19 -13.18 -2.50 -3.56
C ARG A 19 -13.19 -3.96 -3.15
N LEU A 20 -12.21 -4.75 -3.59
CA LEU A 20 -12.11 -6.15 -3.19
C LEU A 20 -11.82 -6.30 -1.70
N ILE A 21 -10.96 -5.45 -1.15
CA ILE A 21 -10.69 -5.40 0.30
C ILE A 21 -11.98 -5.10 1.06
N ASP A 22 -12.72 -4.06 0.64
CA ASP A 22 -13.98 -3.65 1.27
C ASP A 22 -15.03 -4.76 1.24
N ILE A 23 -15.23 -5.38 0.08
CA ILE A 23 -16.18 -6.49 -0.09
C ILE A 23 -15.81 -7.68 0.82
N LEU A 24 -14.54 -8.10 0.84
CA LEU A 24 -14.12 -9.24 1.65
C LEU A 24 -14.15 -8.92 3.14
N TYR A 25 -13.79 -7.70 3.53
CA TYR A 25 -13.84 -7.23 4.91
C TYR A 25 -15.28 -7.18 5.41
N THR A 26 -16.19 -6.52 4.67
CA THR A 26 -17.60 -6.40 5.00
C THR A 26 -18.26 -7.78 5.03
N TRP A 27 -18.00 -8.64 4.04
CA TRP A 27 -18.50 -10.01 4.04
C TRP A 27 -18.07 -10.77 5.30
N ARG A 28 -16.80 -10.66 5.70
CA ARG A 28 -16.29 -11.32 6.91
C ARG A 28 -16.98 -10.81 8.16
N VAL A 29 -17.15 -9.49 8.30
CA VAL A 29 -17.77 -8.87 9.47
C VAL A 29 -19.26 -9.16 9.51
N ASP A 30 -19.99 -8.86 8.44
CA ASP A 30 -21.45 -8.97 8.41
C ASP A 30 -21.93 -10.43 8.47
N THR A 31 -21.34 -11.32 7.66
CA THR A 31 -21.77 -12.71 7.60
C THR A 31 -21.53 -13.46 8.92
N VAL A 32 -20.46 -13.08 9.63
CA VAL A 32 -20.07 -13.82 10.84
C VAL A 32 -20.63 -13.18 12.10
N LEU A 33 -20.55 -11.85 12.25
CA LEU A 33 -20.94 -11.18 13.50
C LEU A 33 -22.46 -10.91 13.59
N THR A 34 -23.12 -10.64 12.46
CA THR A 34 -24.55 -10.32 12.46
C THR A 34 -25.47 -11.53 12.45
N ASN A 35 -24.95 -12.73 12.19
CA ASN A 35 -25.77 -13.93 12.08
C ASN A 35 -26.27 -14.39 13.45
N ALA A 36 -27.50 -14.01 13.80
CA ALA A 36 -28.15 -14.30 15.09
C ALA A 36 -28.44 -15.80 15.34
N ALA A 37 -28.29 -16.64 14.30
CA ALA A 37 -28.57 -18.09 14.43
C ALA A 37 -27.53 -18.85 15.25
N PHE A 38 -26.33 -18.28 15.43
CA PHE A 38 -25.26 -18.95 16.15
C PHE A 38 -24.99 -18.33 17.53
N SER A 39 -24.58 -19.16 18.49
CA SER A 39 -24.10 -18.71 19.79
C SER A 39 -22.90 -17.75 19.63
N PHE A 40 -22.76 -16.79 20.54
CA PHE A 40 -21.66 -15.82 20.55
C PHE A 40 -20.27 -16.48 20.37
N VAL A 41 -20.03 -17.57 21.12
CA VAL A 41 -18.75 -18.31 21.06
C VAL A 41 -18.50 -18.89 19.65
N VAL A 42 -19.53 -19.46 19.01
CA VAL A 42 -19.41 -20.02 17.65
C VAL A 42 -19.09 -18.91 16.64
N ARG A 43 -19.71 -17.74 16.78
CA ARG A 43 -19.43 -16.58 15.91
C ARG A 43 -17.97 -16.13 16.02
N VAL A 44 -17.47 -15.97 17.26
CA VAL A 44 -16.07 -15.56 17.50
C VAL A 44 -15.09 -16.58 16.92
N VAL A 45 -15.30 -17.87 17.17
CA VAL A 45 -14.44 -18.95 16.63
C VAL A 45 -14.43 -18.94 15.11
N PHE A 46 -15.60 -18.82 14.49
CA PHE A 46 -15.71 -18.78 13.02
C PHE A 46 -15.07 -17.52 12.42
N PHE A 47 -15.22 -16.36 13.07
CA PHE A 47 -14.57 -15.13 12.69
C PHE A 47 -13.04 -15.24 12.71
N CYS A 48 -12.48 -15.79 13.80
CA CYS A 48 -11.06 -16.05 13.91
C CYS A 48 -10.56 -17.05 12.87
N PHE A 49 -11.35 -18.08 12.58
CA PHE A 49 -11.00 -19.09 11.58
C PHE A 49 -10.95 -18.51 10.16
N VAL A 50 -11.96 -17.73 9.75
CA VAL A 50 -11.98 -17.05 8.43
C VAL A 50 -10.83 -16.08 8.30
N SER A 51 -10.55 -15.31 9.34
CA SER A 51 -9.42 -14.36 9.36
C SER A 51 -8.08 -15.06 9.24
N ALA A 52 -7.90 -16.17 9.96
CA ALA A 52 -6.71 -17.01 9.87
C ALA A 52 -6.55 -17.63 8.48
N LEU A 53 -7.64 -18.05 7.83
CA LEU A 53 -7.63 -18.58 6.46
C LEU A 53 -7.19 -17.52 5.45
N PHE A 54 -7.66 -16.27 5.57
CA PHE A 54 -7.23 -15.17 4.71
C PHE A 54 -5.74 -14.86 4.91
N SER A 55 -5.28 -14.79 6.15
CA SER A 55 -3.86 -14.60 6.44
C SER A 55 -2.99 -15.75 5.94
N PHE A 56 -3.45 -16.99 6.09
CA PHE A 56 -2.76 -18.18 5.57
C PHE A 56 -2.62 -18.12 4.05
N THR A 57 -3.69 -17.75 3.32
CA THR A 57 -3.64 -17.61 1.85
C THR A 57 -2.67 -16.53 1.43
N SER A 58 -2.70 -15.36 2.08
CA SER A 58 -1.75 -14.27 1.83
C SER A 58 -0.30 -14.70 2.07
N ALA A 59 -0.03 -15.32 3.21
CA ALA A 59 1.30 -15.78 3.57
C ALA A 59 1.81 -16.88 2.62
N SER A 60 0.93 -17.79 2.18
CA SER A 60 1.27 -18.87 1.22
C SER A 60 1.66 -18.30 -0.15
N LEU A 61 1.04 -17.22 -0.61
CA LEU A 61 1.40 -16.55 -1.85
C LEU A 61 2.85 -16.02 -1.82
N THR A 62 3.36 -15.63 -0.65
CA THR A 62 4.76 -15.20 -0.52
C THR A 62 5.76 -16.36 -0.68
N LEU A 63 5.33 -17.62 -0.60
CA LEU A 63 6.17 -18.76 -0.91
C LEU A 63 6.41 -18.91 -2.42
N ILE A 64 5.42 -18.49 -3.24
CA ILE A 64 5.49 -18.52 -4.71
C ILE A 64 6.41 -17.41 -5.22
N GLU A 65 6.29 -16.22 -4.61
CA GLU A 65 7.10 -15.05 -4.97
C GLU A 65 7.56 -14.31 -3.71
N PRO A 66 8.74 -14.63 -3.19
CA PRO A 66 9.26 -14.03 -1.95
C PRO A 66 9.43 -12.50 -2.01
N THR A 67 9.64 -11.95 -3.21
CA THR A 67 9.76 -10.49 -3.42
C THR A 67 8.43 -9.75 -3.25
N ALA A 68 7.32 -10.47 -3.27
CA ALA A 68 6.00 -9.92 -2.96
C ALA A 68 5.78 -9.71 -1.45
N ALA A 69 6.62 -10.27 -0.57
CA ALA A 69 6.49 -10.10 0.86
C ALA A 69 6.76 -8.65 1.30
N GLY A 70 6.06 -8.21 2.36
CA GLY A 70 6.17 -6.87 2.93
C GLY A 70 5.63 -5.75 2.04
N ALA A 71 5.86 -4.50 2.43
CA ALA A 71 5.40 -3.31 1.71
C ALA A 71 6.02 -3.19 0.30
N GLY A 72 7.31 -3.51 0.16
CA GLY A 72 8.04 -3.44 -1.11
C GLY A 72 8.61 -2.06 -1.44
N VAL A 73 8.36 -1.04 -0.62
CA VAL A 73 8.92 0.31 -0.81
C VAL A 73 10.44 0.28 -0.87
N SER A 74 11.10 -0.55 -0.06
CA SER A 74 12.55 -0.71 -0.08
C SER A 74 13.11 -1.20 -1.41
N TYR A 75 12.36 -2.03 -2.15
CA TYR A 75 12.76 -2.44 -3.51
C TYR A 75 12.63 -1.30 -4.50
N VAL A 76 11.60 -0.45 -4.35
CA VAL A 76 11.43 0.74 -5.20
C VAL A 76 12.56 1.72 -4.95
N VAL A 77 12.87 2.01 -3.68
CA VAL A 77 14.00 2.86 -3.29
C VAL A 77 15.32 2.33 -3.85
N ALA A 78 15.58 1.02 -3.71
CA ALA A 78 16.79 0.40 -4.24
C ALA A 78 16.92 0.58 -5.76
N GLU A 79 15.86 0.29 -6.52
CA GLU A 79 15.84 0.42 -7.98
C GLU A 79 16.05 1.86 -8.44
N LEU A 80 15.37 2.83 -7.80
CA LEU A 80 15.50 4.26 -8.14
C LEU A 80 16.90 4.82 -7.81
N ASN A 81 17.59 4.21 -6.86
CA ASN A 81 18.97 4.58 -6.48
C ASN A 81 20.05 3.70 -7.15
N GLY A 82 19.70 2.96 -8.19
CA GLY A 82 20.65 2.25 -9.05
C GLY A 82 20.96 0.81 -8.64
N VAL A 83 20.33 0.29 -7.58
CA VAL A 83 20.44 -1.13 -7.20
C VAL A 83 19.34 -1.92 -7.89
N SER A 84 19.67 -2.51 -9.04
CA SER A 84 18.67 -3.22 -9.86
C SER A 84 18.19 -4.51 -9.20
N SER A 85 16.89 -4.63 -9.06
CA SER A 85 16.18 -5.80 -8.51
C SER A 85 15.09 -6.29 -9.48
N PRO A 86 15.45 -6.86 -10.63
CA PRO A 86 14.50 -7.15 -11.71
C PRO A 86 13.42 -8.15 -11.33
N LYS A 87 13.66 -9.01 -10.33
CA LYS A 87 12.65 -9.93 -9.80
C LYS A 87 11.60 -9.19 -8.97
N ALA A 88 12.02 -8.23 -8.17
CA ALA A 88 11.12 -7.45 -7.33
C ALA A 88 10.19 -6.57 -8.18
N ILE A 89 10.72 -5.95 -9.23
CA ILE A 89 9.96 -5.09 -10.16
C ILE A 89 9.49 -5.88 -11.39
N SER A 90 8.92 -7.05 -11.15
CA SER A 90 8.32 -7.90 -12.19
C SER A 90 6.79 -7.90 -12.09
N LEU A 91 6.10 -8.07 -13.23
CA LEU A 91 4.65 -8.19 -13.23
C LEU A 91 4.15 -9.36 -12.38
N LYS A 92 4.90 -10.46 -12.33
CA LYS A 92 4.59 -11.61 -11.47
C LYS A 92 4.57 -11.21 -9.99
N SER A 93 5.60 -10.48 -9.54
CA SER A 93 5.67 -9.96 -8.17
C SER A 93 4.50 -9.00 -7.88
N GLY A 94 4.12 -8.14 -8.85
CA GLY A 94 3.00 -7.22 -8.75
C GLY A 94 1.65 -7.94 -8.55
N ILE A 95 1.36 -8.95 -9.35
CA ILE A 95 0.11 -9.72 -9.26
C ILE A 95 0.03 -10.47 -7.94
N VAL A 96 1.10 -11.17 -7.55
CA VAL A 96 1.14 -11.91 -6.28
C VAL A 96 1.00 -10.96 -5.09
N LYS A 97 1.66 -9.80 -5.13
CA LYS A 97 1.54 -8.76 -4.12
C LYS A 97 0.11 -8.21 -4.03
N MET A 98 -0.52 -7.90 -5.17
CA MET A 98 -1.89 -7.38 -5.21
C MET A 98 -2.87 -8.35 -4.52
N ILE A 99 -2.84 -9.63 -4.92
CA ILE A 99 -3.70 -10.65 -4.34
C ILE A 99 -3.38 -10.87 -2.85
N GLY A 100 -2.09 -10.98 -2.51
CA GLY A 100 -1.63 -11.14 -1.13
C GLY A 100 -2.04 -10.00 -0.22
N THR A 101 -1.99 -8.76 -0.70
CA THR A 101 -2.42 -7.57 0.05
C THR A 101 -3.93 -7.57 0.28
N ILE A 102 -4.73 -7.92 -0.73
CA ILE A 102 -6.19 -7.99 -0.59
C ILE A 102 -6.55 -8.95 0.55
N PHE A 103 -6.00 -10.16 0.56
CA PHE A 103 -6.27 -11.14 1.63
C PHE A 103 -5.68 -10.72 2.98
N SER A 104 -4.49 -10.13 3.01
CA SER A 104 -3.84 -9.70 4.25
C SER A 104 -4.62 -8.58 4.94
N VAL A 105 -5.05 -7.56 4.21
CA VAL A 105 -5.83 -6.45 4.76
C VAL A 105 -7.23 -6.92 5.18
N SER A 106 -7.89 -7.73 4.33
CA SER A 106 -9.22 -8.27 4.63
C SER A 106 -9.22 -9.25 5.80
N SER A 107 -8.06 -9.82 6.20
CA SER A 107 -7.96 -10.69 7.38
C SER A 107 -8.13 -9.95 8.71
N GLY A 108 -8.07 -8.61 8.71
CA GLY A 108 -8.14 -7.78 9.92
C GLY A 108 -6.81 -7.57 10.62
N LEU A 109 -5.70 -7.92 9.98
CA LEU A 109 -4.37 -7.54 10.44
C LEU A 109 -4.24 -6.00 10.42
N ALA A 110 -3.48 -5.46 11.37
CA ALA A 110 -3.15 -4.03 11.42
C ALA A 110 -2.12 -3.67 10.33
N VAL A 111 -2.50 -3.87 9.08
CA VAL A 111 -1.71 -3.58 7.86
C VAL A 111 -2.58 -2.87 6.84
N GLY A 112 -1.96 -2.09 5.96
CA GLY A 112 -2.67 -1.32 4.94
C GLY A 112 -2.15 -1.59 3.52
N PRO A 113 -2.88 -1.14 2.50
CA PRO A 113 -2.52 -1.31 1.10
C PRO A 113 -1.51 -0.26 0.59
N GLU A 114 -1.13 0.75 1.41
CA GLU A 114 -0.40 1.95 0.98
C GLU A 114 0.98 1.59 0.39
N GLY A 115 1.81 0.89 1.17
CA GLY A 115 3.13 0.45 0.73
C GLY A 115 3.08 -0.48 -0.49
N PRO A 116 2.24 -1.51 -0.47
CA PRO A 116 1.98 -2.34 -1.65
C PRO A 116 1.57 -1.56 -2.90
N LEU A 117 0.73 -0.52 -2.79
CA LEU A 117 0.32 0.31 -3.91
C LEU A 117 1.47 1.11 -4.52
N VAL A 118 2.41 1.60 -3.71
CA VAL A 118 3.66 2.22 -4.20
C VAL A 118 4.45 1.23 -5.06
N HIS A 119 4.64 0.01 -4.56
CA HIS A 119 5.39 -1.01 -5.28
C HIS A 119 4.68 -1.46 -6.57
N ILE A 120 3.37 -1.65 -6.53
CA ILE A 120 2.55 -2.00 -7.70
C ILE A 120 2.61 -0.86 -8.74
N GLY A 121 2.51 0.40 -8.31
CA GLY A 121 2.66 1.56 -9.18
C GLY A 121 4.03 1.61 -9.87
N ALA A 122 5.10 1.35 -9.12
CA ALA A 122 6.46 1.25 -9.67
C ALA A 122 6.60 0.10 -10.67
N ILE A 123 5.99 -1.06 -10.40
CA ILE A 123 5.96 -2.22 -11.33
C ILE A 123 5.22 -1.89 -12.61
N ILE A 124 4.07 -1.21 -12.52
CA ILE A 124 3.32 -0.75 -13.70
C ILE A 124 4.17 0.24 -14.50
N GLY A 125 4.80 1.22 -13.87
CA GLY A 125 5.73 2.14 -14.50
C GLY A 125 6.87 1.41 -15.23
N SER A 126 7.49 0.45 -14.57
CA SER A 126 8.54 -0.40 -15.14
C SER A 126 8.06 -1.22 -16.34
N ALA A 127 6.85 -1.78 -16.28
CA ALA A 127 6.27 -2.54 -17.38
C ALA A 127 6.05 -1.66 -18.61
N PHE A 128 5.58 -0.43 -18.43
CA PHE A 128 5.44 0.54 -19.51
C PHE A 128 6.77 0.99 -20.08
N ALA A 129 7.76 1.25 -19.22
CA ALA A 129 9.09 1.60 -19.68
C ALA A 129 9.72 0.49 -20.52
N ARG A 130 9.56 -0.76 -20.10
CA ARG A 130 10.03 -1.95 -20.84
C ARG A 130 9.23 -2.20 -22.12
N GLY A 131 7.91 -2.05 -22.11
CA GLY A 131 7.02 -2.23 -23.25
C GLY A 131 7.21 -1.17 -24.33
N ALA A 132 7.38 0.08 -23.95
CA ALA A 132 7.64 1.18 -24.87
C ALA A 132 8.98 1.04 -25.62
N SER A 133 9.93 0.31 -25.02
CA SER A 133 11.25 0.07 -25.62
C SER A 133 11.29 -1.03 -26.70
N GLY A 134 10.19 -1.81 -26.89
CA GLY A 134 10.18 -2.96 -27.81
C GLY A 134 11.24 -4.03 -27.45
N ARG A 135 11.08 -5.28 -27.89
CA ARG A 135 12.01 -6.38 -27.54
C ARG A 135 13.49 -6.18 -27.93
N HIS A 136 13.80 -5.14 -28.72
CA HIS A 136 15.16 -4.84 -29.22
C HIS A 136 15.68 -3.46 -28.79
N GLN A 137 14.89 -2.60 -28.15
CA GLN A 137 15.25 -1.20 -27.88
C GLN A 137 15.67 -0.89 -26.44
N TRP A 138 16.07 -1.90 -25.66
CA TRP A 138 16.71 -1.68 -24.35
C TRP A 138 17.94 -0.76 -24.38
N ARG A 139 18.48 -0.51 -25.55
CA ARG A 139 19.63 0.38 -25.79
C ARG A 139 19.26 1.84 -26.04
N VAL A 140 18.00 2.17 -26.21
CA VAL A 140 17.58 3.54 -26.61
C VAL A 140 16.97 4.33 -25.48
N MET A 141 16.39 3.66 -24.48
CA MET A 141 15.90 4.33 -23.27
C MET A 141 17.06 4.41 -22.27
N GLY A 142 17.51 5.62 -21.94
CA GLY A 142 18.55 5.82 -20.92
C GLY A 142 18.07 5.33 -19.55
N ASP A 143 18.99 4.89 -18.70
CA ASP A 143 18.66 4.50 -17.31
C ASP A 143 17.95 5.61 -16.55
N SER A 144 18.16 6.85 -16.91
CA SER A 144 17.47 8.03 -16.38
C SER A 144 15.98 8.00 -16.71
N ASP A 145 15.61 7.82 -17.99
CA ASP A 145 14.20 7.79 -18.42
C ASP A 145 13.44 6.61 -17.80
N PHE A 146 14.10 5.46 -17.64
CA PHE A 146 13.51 4.30 -16.97
C PHE A 146 13.18 4.64 -15.51
N ARG A 147 14.13 5.22 -14.77
CA ARG A 147 13.90 5.63 -13.37
C ARG A 147 12.81 6.67 -13.25
N ASP A 148 12.75 7.65 -14.15
CA ASP A 148 11.72 8.67 -14.16
C ASP A 148 10.30 8.08 -14.29
N ILE A 149 10.14 7.07 -15.16
CA ILE A 149 8.86 6.41 -15.38
C ILE A 149 8.48 5.53 -14.17
N VAL A 150 9.43 4.80 -13.61
CA VAL A 150 9.22 3.99 -12.40
C VAL A 150 8.85 4.88 -11.21
N SER A 151 9.55 6.01 -11.04
CA SER A 151 9.28 7.01 -10.01
C SER A 151 7.88 7.63 -10.16
N ALA A 152 7.49 7.97 -11.39
CA ALA A 152 6.14 8.48 -11.67
C ALA A 152 5.05 7.44 -11.35
N GLY A 153 5.31 6.16 -11.62
CA GLY A 153 4.41 5.06 -11.24
C GLY A 153 4.30 4.90 -9.73
N ALA A 154 5.42 4.95 -9.00
CA ALA A 154 5.45 4.90 -7.53
C ALA A 154 4.67 6.06 -6.90
N ALA A 155 4.87 7.29 -7.42
CA ALA A 155 4.15 8.48 -7.02
C ALA A 155 2.63 8.32 -7.21
N ALA A 156 2.21 7.78 -8.36
CA ALA A 156 0.80 7.52 -8.64
C ALA A 156 0.19 6.46 -7.69
N GLY A 157 0.97 5.42 -7.34
CA GLY A 157 0.56 4.40 -6.36
C GLY A 157 0.29 5.00 -4.99
N LEU A 158 1.20 5.83 -4.47
CA LEU A 158 1.01 6.51 -3.20
C LEU A 158 -0.13 7.53 -3.26
N ALA A 159 -0.19 8.31 -4.34
CA ALA A 159 -1.26 9.29 -4.53
C ALA A 159 -2.64 8.64 -4.50
N SER A 160 -2.79 7.46 -5.11
CA SER A 160 -4.04 6.69 -5.07
C SER A 160 -4.37 6.20 -3.67
N ALA A 161 -3.36 5.81 -2.87
CA ALA A 161 -3.55 5.34 -1.51
C ALA A 161 -4.11 6.44 -0.59
N PHE A 162 -3.54 7.64 -0.66
CA PHE A 162 -3.88 8.74 0.23
C PHE A 162 -4.83 9.79 -0.38
N GLY A 163 -5.19 9.65 -1.66
CA GLY A 163 -6.00 10.66 -2.36
C GLY A 163 -5.27 11.99 -2.57
N SER A 164 -3.95 11.99 -2.49
CA SER A 164 -3.11 13.19 -2.52
C SER A 164 -2.10 13.16 -3.67
N PRO A 165 -2.39 13.81 -4.81
CA PRO A 165 -1.45 13.86 -5.93
C PRO A 165 -0.11 14.50 -5.58
N ILE A 166 -0.13 15.61 -4.84
CA ILE A 166 1.08 16.34 -4.42
C ILE A 166 1.87 15.49 -3.42
N GLY A 167 1.20 14.85 -2.46
CA GLY A 167 1.83 13.95 -1.50
C GLY A 167 2.55 12.78 -2.17
N GLY A 168 1.97 12.22 -3.24
CA GLY A 168 2.63 11.17 -4.03
C GLY A 168 3.92 11.65 -4.71
N VAL A 169 3.91 12.85 -5.28
CA VAL A 169 5.11 13.45 -5.91
C VAL A 169 6.18 13.74 -4.86
N LEU A 170 5.81 14.36 -3.74
CA LEU A 170 6.74 14.68 -2.65
C LEU A 170 7.40 13.42 -2.07
N PHE A 171 6.62 12.38 -1.80
CA PHE A 171 7.18 11.11 -1.34
C PHE A 171 8.20 10.55 -2.33
N SER A 172 7.86 10.55 -3.62
CA SER A 172 8.76 9.99 -4.62
C SER A 172 10.04 10.81 -4.78
N SER A 173 9.97 12.13 -4.62
CA SER A 173 11.14 13.03 -4.71
C SER A 173 12.01 13.00 -3.46
N GLU A 174 11.41 12.92 -2.27
CA GLU A 174 12.14 13.06 -1.00
C GLU A 174 12.60 11.72 -0.44
N GLU A 175 11.74 10.69 -0.49
CA GLU A 175 12.00 9.41 0.16
C GLU A 175 12.48 8.33 -0.82
N ALA A 176 11.96 8.33 -2.06
CA ALA A 176 12.20 7.19 -2.93
C ALA A 176 13.39 7.38 -3.87
N SER A 177 13.69 8.59 -4.33
CA SER A 177 14.69 8.84 -5.37
C SER A 177 15.75 9.83 -4.94
N SER A 178 17.02 9.47 -5.09
CA SER A 178 18.16 10.39 -4.92
C SER A 178 18.44 11.23 -6.18
N PHE A 179 17.87 10.86 -7.32
CA PHE A 179 18.04 11.55 -8.59
C PHE A 179 16.68 12.05 -9.08
N TRP A 180 16.49 13.36 -9.05
CA TRP A 180 15.23 13.98 -9.42
C TRP A 180 15.44 15.09 -10.44
N SER A 181 14.65 15.05 -11.52
CA SER A 181 14.67 16.06 -12.57
C SER A 181 13.35 16.83 -12.63
N HIS A 182 13.38 17.99 -13.26
CA HIS A 182 12.17 18.78 -13.50
C HIS A 182 11.15 18.04 -14.38
N ASP A 183 11.61 17.21 -15.30
CA ASP A 183 10.74 16.40 -16.15
C ASP A 183 10.15 15.22 -15.39
N THR A 184 10.87 14.64 -14.42
CA THR A 184 10.33 13.65 -13.49
C THR A 184 9.17 14.23 -12.69
N THR A 185 9.29 15.48 -12.20
CA THR A 185 8.21 16.18 -11.48
C THR A 185 6.95 16.28 -12.34
N LYS A 186 7.05 16.71 -13.59
CA LYS A 186 5.91 16.83 -14.50
C LYS A 186 5.24 15.48 -14.77
N ARG A 187 6.05 14.45 -15.03
CA ARG A 187 5.56 13.08 -15.26
C ARG A 187 4.88 12.51 -14.02
N ALA A 188 5.50 12.65 -12.85
CA ALA A 188 4.96 12.19 -11.56
C ALA A 188 3.65 12.91 -11.20
N LEU A 189 3.59 14.23 -11.38
CA LEU A 189 2.39 15.02 -11.11
C LEU A 189 1.22 14.60 -12.03
N LEU A 190 1.50 14.44 -13.32
CA LEU A 190 0.48 13.99 -14.27
C LEU A 190 -0.03 12.58 -13.94
N CYS A 191 0.87 11.63 -13.64
CA CYS A 191 0.50 10.27 -13.24
C CYS A 191 -0.34 10.27 -11.95
N SER A 192 0.10 11.00 -10.93
CA SER A 192 -0.54 11.06 -9.62
C SER A 192 -1.93 11.70 -9.70
N THR A 193 -2.05 12.81 -10.42
CA THR A 193 -3.34 13.50 -10.61
C THR A 193 -4.33 12.62 -11.35
N LEU A 194 -3.90 11.97 -12.44
CA LEU A 194 -4.78 11.07 -13.20
C LEU A 194 -5.17 9.83 -12.40
N ALA A 195 -4.26 9.26 -11.62
CA ALA A 195 -4.56 8.10 -10.80
C ALA A 195 -5.63 8.42 -9.73
N VAL A 196 -5.50 9.54 -9.03
CA VAL A 196 -6.50 10.00 -8.06
C VAL A 196 -7.82 10.35 -8.74
N PHE A 197 -7.77 11.02 -9.89
CA PHE A 197 -8.98 11.37 -10.65
C PHE A 197 -9.76 10.12 -11.10
N VAL A 198 -9.07 9.12 -11.68
CA VAL A 198 -9.69 7.85 -12.11
C VAL A 198 -10.28 7.11 -10.91
N LEU A 199 -9.54 7.06 -9.80
CA LEU A 199 -10.01 6.44 -8.57
C LEU A 199 -11.28 7.11 -8.03
N ALA A 200 -11.31 8.45 -8.00
CA ALA A 200 -12.48 9.23 -7.58
C ALA A 200 -13.66 9.07 -8.54
N ALA A 201 -13.39 9.02 -9.84
CA ALA A 201 -14.40 8.81 -10.88
C ALA A 201 -15.08 7.45 -10.75
N LEU A 202 -14.29 6.39 -10.58
CA LEU A 202 -14.80 5.03 -10.42
C LEU A 202 -15.55 4.83 -9.09
N ASN A 203 -15.19 5.60 -8.05
CA ASN A 203 -15.87 5.57 -6.75
C ASN A 203 -17.13 6.45 -6.72
N GLY A 204 -17.43 7.20 -7.77
CA GLY A 204 -18.55 8.17 -7.80
C GLY A 204 -18.35 9.35 -6.85
N SER A 205 -17.12 9.65 -6.47
CA SER A 205 -16.76 10.67 -5.46
C SER A 205 -16.08 11.89 -6.09
N ILE A 206 -16.37 12.19 -7.35
CA ILE A 206 -15.81 13.37 -8.01
C ILE A 206 -16.26 14.63 -7.25
N GLY A 207 -15.30 15.45 -6.84
CA GLY A 207 -15.56 16.69 -6.08
C GLY A 207 -15.73 16.51 -4.57
N LYS A 208 -15.64 15.27 -4.06
CA LYS A 208 -15.57 15.01 -2.61
C LYS A 208 -14.12 14.75 -2.20
N PRO A 209 -13.73 15.10 -0.96
CA PRO A 209 -12.43 14.71 -0.44
C PRO A 209 -12.31 13.17 -0.49
N PHE A 210 -11.28 12.69 -1.13
CA PHE A 210 -11.04 11.27 -1.29
C PHE A 210 -9.67 10.92 -0.69
N GLY A 211 -9.66 9.93 0.19
CA GLY A 211 -8.44 9.40 0.81
C GLY A 211 -8.81 8.33 1.82
N LEU A 212 -7.84 7.53 2.23
CA LEU A 212 -8.00 6.56 3.32
C LEU A 212 -8.34 7.24 4.65
N LEU A 213 -7.92 8.49 4.82
CA LEU A 213 -8.25 9.31 5.97
C LEU A 213 -9.32 10.33 5.57
N GLN A 214 -10.58 9.95 5.71
CA GLN A 214 -11.69 10.90 5.69
C GLN A 214 -11.90 11.39 7.12
N LEU A 215 -11.42 12.58 7.40
CA LEU A 215 -11.73 13.27 8.64
C LEU A 215 -13.02 14.06 8.40
N ASP A 216 -14.15 13.56 8.87
CA ASP A 216 -15.38 14.32 8.94
C ASP A 216 -15.21 15.36 10.05
N PHE A 217 -14.70 16.52 9.68
CA PHE A 217 -14.78 17.67 10.55
C PHE A 217 -16.25 18.12 10.55
N ALA A 218 -16.90 18.08 11.71
CA ALA A 218 -18.18 18.73 11.89
C ALA A 218 -18.05 20.18 11.41
N GLU A 219 -19.05 20.67 10.65
CA GLU A 219 -19.05 21.96 9.93
C GLU A 219 -18.91 23.21 10.85
N GLU A 220 -18.63 23.04 12.11
CA GLU A 220 -18.22 24.16 12.94
C GLU A 220 -16.80 24.55 12.57
N GLU A 221 -16.65 25.73 11.95
CA GLU A 221 -15.38 26.44 11.76
C GLU A 221 -14.72 26.68 13.12
N LYS A 222 -14.06 25.65 13.66
CA LYS A 222 -13.22 25.81 14.85
C LYS A 222 -11.92 26.45 14.42
N HIS A 223 -11.88 27.78 14.59
CA HIS A 223 -10.60 28.48 14.57
C HIS A 223 -9.77 27.96 15.73
N TRP A 224 -8.56 27.44 15.41
CA TRP A 224 -7.59 27.04 16.43
C TRP A 224 -7.19 28.27 17.26
N GLU A 225 -7.03 28.09 18.55
CA GLU A 225 -6.59 29.15 19.45
C GLU A 225 -5.13 28.95 19.87
N LEU A 226 -4.43 30.05 20.16
CA LEU A 226 -2.98 30.03 20.40
C LEU A 226 -2.58 29.12 21.57
N PHE A 227 -3.45 28.95 22.56
CA PHE A 227 -3.19 28.06 23.70
C PHE A 227 -3.22 26.57 23.31
N GLU A 228 -3.84 26.18 22.19
CA GLU A 228 -3.87 24.79 21.71
C GLU A 228 -2.51 24.32 21.20
N LEU A 229 -1.57 25.25 20.91
CA LEU A 229 -0.21 24.91 20.52
C LEU A 229 0.53 24.11 21.60
N GLY A 230 0.29 24.37 22.88
CA GLY A 230 0.87 23.62 23.97
C GLY A 230 0.49 22.13 23.97
N PRO A 231 -0.81 21.81 23.99
CA PRO A 231 -1.30 20.43 23.81
C PRO A 231 -0.81 19.76 22.52
N PHE A 232 -0.78 20.45 21.37
CA PHE A 232 -0.27 19.89 20.12
C PHE A 232 1.22 19.55 20.19
N LEU A 233 2.04 20.40 20.80
CA LEU A 233 3.46 20.12 21.02
C LEU A 233 3.66 18.88 21.89
N LEU A 234 2.91 18.80 22.99
CA LEU A 234 2.96 17.65 23.91
C LEU A 234 2.52 16.36 23.21
N LEU A 235 1.46 16.43 22.43
CA LEU A 235 0.97 15.29 21.64
C LEU A 235 2.00 14.84 20.60
N GLY A 236 2.69 15.79 19.95
CA GLY A 236 3.79 15.52 19.02
C GLY A 236 4.97 14.80 19.70
N ILE A 237 5.37 15.25 20.88
CA ILE A 237 6.44 14.60 21.65
C ILE A 237 6.04 13.18 22.05
N LEU A 238 4.83 13.00 22.61
CA LEU A 238 4.35 11.68 23.03
C LEU A 238 4.23 10.70 21.87
N SER A 239 3.67 11.14 20.74
CA SER A 239 3.56 10.29 19.53
C SER A 239 4.93 9.95 18.93
N GLY A 240 5.89 10.88 18.98
CA GLY A 240 7.27 10.62 18.58
C GLY A 240 7.95 9.55 19.44
N ILE A 241 7.79 9.63 20.77
CA ILE A 241 8.31 8.62 21.69
C ILE A 241 7.66 7.26 21.43
N LEU A 242 6.33 7.21 21.27
CA LEU A 242 5.61 5.98 20.97
C LEU A 242 6.07 5.37 19.63
N GLY A 243 6.23 6.19 18.59
CA GLY A 243 6.75 5.74 17.31
C GLY A 243 8.15 5.13 17.40
N ALA A 244 9.04 5.77 18.16
CA ALA A 244 10.38 5.24 18.43
C ALA A 244 10.33 3.90 19.20
N MET A 245 9.47 3.78 20.19
CA MET A 245 9.27 2.53 20.94
C MET A 245 8.77 1.40 20.04
N VAL A 246 7.79 1.66 19.17
CA VAL A 246 7.26 0.69 18.20
C VAL A 246 8.37 0.24 17.25
N THR A 247 9.14 1.17 16.69
CA THR A 247 10.25 0.86 15.78
C THR A 247 11.31 -0.02 16.45
N LEU A 248 11.69 0.30 17.69
CA LEU A 248 12.62 -0.51 18.48
C LEU A 248 12.04 -1.91 18.78
N ALA A 249 10.77 -2.00 19.13
CA ALA A 249 10.10 -3.27 19.37
C ALA A 249 10.07 -4.15 18.11
N VAL A 250 9.68 -3.60 16.97
CA VAL A 250 9.66 -4.31 15.67
C VAL A 250 11.06 -4.76 15.28
N SER A 251 12.09 -3.93 15.44
CA SER A 251 13.48 -4.29 15.11
C SER A 251 14.02 -5.40 16.00
N LYS A 252 13.64 -5.44 17.28
CA LYS A 252 13.97 -6.55 18.20
C LYS A 252 13.23 -7.83 17.84
N LEU A 253 11.91 -7.74 17.61
CA LEU A 253 11.08 -8.89 17.21
C LEU A 253 11.54 -9.51 15.90
N ALA A 254 12.00 -8.70 14.95
CA ALA A 254 12.52 -9.19 13.67
C ALA A 254 13.69 -10.17 13.82
N ARG A 255 14.46 -10.10 14.93
CA ARG A 255 15.55 -11.04 15.23
C ARG A 255 15.06 -12.43 15.67
N TYR A 256 13.85 -12.51 16.22
CA TYR A 256 13.24 -13.76 16.69
C TYR A 256 12.36 -14.43 15.64
N ARG A 257 12.26 -13.84 14.45
CA ARG A 257 11.45 -14.36 13.36
C ARG A 257 11.92 -15.75 12.92
N LEU A 258 10.95 -16.64 12.69
CA LEU A 258 11.23 -17.99 12.24
C LEU A 258 11.91 -17.95 10.85
N SER A 259 13.06 -18.64 10.73
CA SER A 259 13.85 -18.70 9.49
C SER A 259 13.21 -19.64 8.45
N SER A 260 12.43 -20.61 8.89
CA SER A 260 11.75 -21.57 8.01
C SER A 260 10.63 -20.89 7.21
N LYS A 261 10.53 -21.23 5.92
CA LYS A 261 9.47 -20.73 5.03
C LYS A 261 8.07 -21.05 5.56
N PHE A 262 7.83 -22.28 5.96
CA PHE A 262 6.56 -22.70 6.55
C PHE A 262 6.33 -22.13 7.95
N GLY A 263 7.39 -21.97 8.73
CA GLY A 263 7.31 -21.30 10.04
C GLY A 263 6.81 -19.87 9.94
N ARG A 264 7.21 -19.11 8.93
CA ARG A 264 6.72 -17.73 8.69
C ARG A 264 5.24 -17.69 8.33
N VAL A 265 4.74 -18.68 7.59
CA VAL A 265 3.31 -18.78 7.28
C VAL A 265 2.50 -19.08 8.55
N SER A 266 2.96 -20.04 9.35
CA SER A 266 2.28 -20.38 10.62
C SER A 266 2.34 -19.23 11.63
N GLU A 267 3.44 -18.50 11.70
CA GLU A 267 3.59 -17.30 12.53
C GLU A 267 2.56 -16.23 12.15
N ALA A 268 2.45 -15.89 10.86
CA ALA A 268 1.49 -14.91 10.38
C ALA A 268 0.05 -15.33 10.69
N THR A 269 -0.30 -16.60 10.50
CA THR A 269 -1.62 -17.14 10.78
C THR A 269 -1.94 -17.11 12.29
N ALA A 270 -0.98 -17.49 13.12
CA ALA A 270 -1.13 -17.47 14.58
C ALA A 270 -1.31 -16.03 15.12
N VAL A 271 -0.52 -15.08 14.61
CA VAL A 271 -0.65 -13.66 14.98
C VAL A 271 -2.03 -13.13 14.58
N THR A 272 -2.52 -13.46 13.39
CA THR A 272 -3.88 -13.05 12.96
C THR A 272 -4.95 -13.61 13.88
N PHE A 273 -4.84 -14.90 14.24
CA PHE A 273 -5.79 -15.53 15.15
C PHE A 273 -5.79 -14.83 16.52
N MET A 274 -4.62 -14.50 17.06
CA MET A 274 -4.48 -13.76 18.33
C MET A 274 -5.08 -12.36 18.26
N ILE A 275 -4.83 -11.62 17.17
CA ILE A 275 -5.40 -10.27 16.98
C ILE A 275 -6.93 -10.33 16.89
N CYS A 276 -7.49 -11.31 16.18
CA CYS A 276 -8.94 -11.46 16.05
C CYS A 276 -9.64 -11.83 17.38
N LEU A 277 -8.94 -12.44 18.34
CA LEU A 277 -9.47 -12.68 19.67
C LEU A 277 -9.57 -11.40 20.51
N THR A 278 -8.85 -10.35 20.14
CA THR A 278 -8.83 -9.06 20.86
C THR A 278 -9.74 -8.00 20.23
N GLN A 279 -10.28 -8.28 19.04
CA GLN A 279 -11.28 -7.46 18.33
C GLN A 279 -12.71 -7.89 18.70
#